data_e3dfded73322a49140f96c1067dac36f
#
_entry.id   e3dfded73322a49140f96c1067dac36f
#
_cell.length_a   1.000
_cell.length_b   1.000
_cell.length_c   1.000
_cell.angle_alpha   90.00
_cell.angle_beta   90.00
_cell.angle_gamma   90.00
#
_symmetry.space_group_name_H-M   'P 1'
#
loop_
_entity.id
_entity.type
_entity.pdbx_description
1 polymer ?
#
loop_
_entity_poly.entity_id
_entity_poly.type
_entity_poly.pdbx_seq_one_letter_code
_entity_poly.pdbx_strand_id
1 'polypeptide(L)'
;MEHRLLDYFLVLAEELHFTKAADRLGITQPTLSHQIKLLEHELGTPLFQRSGKKTYLTSAGNILMEHAQQVHHELAQARLKIGELSGLKRGRLRIGCSGNHLLTEALISFHQLHPDIELTVMELATDETHEGLLTNRLDLGVVFLPLEDEQLISRPLFNEELVCIISKHHKLAGIPQITLPELTDVPLILFQQKFLARQMLDQACRQAGVALRPVIELSTMDSQIRMAEQGVGATILPASYAAITRSTDLAIIPLAPAAPRKEVGLVYKKSTFLDPALNQFILHLEARYLQGK
;
A
#
# COMPACT_ATOMS: atom_id res chain seq x y z
N MET A 1 -22.40 -0.20 -26.42
CA MET A 1 -21.01 0.09 -26.05
C MET A 1 -20.16 -1.17 -26.20
N GLU A 2 -19.18 -1.17 -27.09
CA GLU A 2 -18.30 -2.34 -27.29
C GLU A 2 -17.22 -2.40 -26.19
N HIS A 3 -16.89 -3.62 -25.74
CA HIS A 3 -15.84 -3.83 -24.72
C HIS A 3 -14.51 -3.17 -25.07
N ARG A 4 -14.11 -3.25 -26.35
CA ARG A 4 -12.89 -2.63 -26.86
C ARG A 4 -12.84 -1.10 -26.68
N LEU A 5 -13.98 -0.41 -26.75
CA LEU A 5 -14.03 1.04 -26.48
C LEU A 5 -13.76 1.37 -25.02
N LEU A 6 -14.19 0.50 -24.10
CA LEU A 6 -13.85 0.64 -22.68
C LEU A 6 -12.35 0.42 -22.42
N ASP A 7 -11.72 -0.55 -23.11
CA ASP A 7 -10.27 -0.76 -23.01
C ASP A 7 -9.50 0.49 -23.45
N TYR A 8 -9.88 1.06 -24.58
CA TYR A 8 -9.26 2.29 -25.11
C TYR A 8 -9.45 3.47 -24.17
N PHE A 9 -10.66 3.60 -23.62
CA PHE A 9 -10.96 4.65 -22.66
C PHE A 9 -10.13 4.51 -21.38
N LEU A 10 -10.04 3.32 -20.79
CA LEU A 10 -9.29 3.08 -19.55
C LEU A 10 -7.79 3.36 -19.72
N VAL A 11 -7.18 2.88 -20.81
CA VAL A 11 -5.76 3.15 -21.06
C VAL A 11 -5.50 4.65 -21.27
N LEU A 12 -6.40 5.37 -21.98
CA LEU A 12 -6.26 6.82 -22.11
C LEU A 12 -6.48 7.56 -20.80
N ALA A 13 -7.39 7.09 -19.96
CA ALA A 13 -7.65 7.67 -18.64
C ALA A 13 -6.45 7.53 -17.69
N GLU A 14 -5.71 6.42 -17.78
CA GLU A 14 -4.47 6.22 -17.02
C GLU A 14 -3.32 7.09 -17.52
N GLU A 15 -3.10 7.15 -18.83
CA GLU A 15 -1.96 7.86 -19.43
C GLU A 15 -2.19 9.39 -19.51
N LEU A 16 -3.45 9.83 -19.59
CA LEU A 16 -3.85 11.23 -19.85
C LEU A 16 -3.10 11.86 -21.05
N HIS A 17 -2.63 11.02 -21.98
CA HIS A 17 -1.84 11.40 -23.13
C HIS A 17 -2.12 10.50 -24.34
N PHE A 18 -2.79 11.02 -25.35
CA PHE A 18 -3.26 10.24 -26.50
C PHE A 18 -2.17 9.43 -27.23
N THR A 19 -0.97 10.01 -27.43
CA THR A 19 0.12 9.30 -28.12
C THR A 19 0.62 8.14 -27.28
N LYS A 20 0.90 8.35 -25.97
CA LYS A 20 1.36 7.28 -25.09
C LYS A 20 0.34 6.16 -24.95
N ALA A 21 -0.95 6.52 -24.79
CA ALA A 21 -2.02 5.55 -24.74
C ALA A 21 -2.14 4.74 -26.05
N ALA A 22 -2.01 5.40 -27.20
CA ALA A 22 -2.04 4.72 -28.51
C ALA A 22 -0.84 3.76 -28.66
N ASP A 23 0.37 4.18 -28.29
CA ASP A 23 1.58 3.34 -28.29
C ASP A 23 1.40 2.11 -27.41
N ARG A 24 0.86 2.29 -26.19
CA ARG A 24 0.56 1.19 -25.25
C ARG A 24 -0.49 0.21 -25.78
N LEU A 25 -1.44 0.70 -26.57
CA LEU A 25 -2.50 -0.09 -27.21
C LEU A 25 -2.07 -0.73 -28.54
N GLY A 26 -0.88 -0.40 -29.06
CA GLY A 26 -0.40 -0.89 -30.36
C GLY A 26 -1.20 -0.35 -31.53
N ILE A 27 -1.79 0.86 -31.44
CA ILE A 27 -2.59 1.51 -32.48
C ILE A 27 -2.05 2.92 -32.76
N THR A 28 -2.55 3.54 -33.83
CA THR A 28 -2.19 4.94 -34.14
C THR A 28 -2.99 5.92 -33.27
N GLN A 29 -2.39 7.07 -32.95
CA GLN A 29 -3.08 8.14 -32.20
C GLN A 29 -4.37 8.63 -32.88
N PRO A 30 -4.46 8.82 -34.22
CA PRO A 30 -5.72 9.13 -34.87
C PRO A 30 -6.79 8.06 -34.69
N THR A 31 -6.41 6.78 -34.70
CA THR A 31 -7.33 5.66 -34.45
C THR A 31 -7.89 5.75 -33.03
N LEU A 32 -7.04 5.92 -32.01
CA LEU A 32 -7.48 6.08 -30.63
C LEU A 32 -8.42 7.29 -30.50
N SER A 33 -8.04 8.44 -31.06
CA SER A 33 -8.86 9.65 -30.99
C SER A 33 -10.25 9.46 -31.63
N HIS A 34 -10.31 8.72 -32.74
CA HIS A 34 -11.57 8.38 -33.40
C HIS A 34 -12.45 7.48 -32.53
N GLN A 35 -11.88 6.44 -31.93
CA GLN A 35 -12.58 5.49 -31.08
C GLN A 35 -13.13 6.16 -29.81
N ILE A 36 -12.37 7.06 -29.20
CA ILE A 36 -12.83 7.84 -28.04
C ILE A 36 -14.00 8.76 -28.44
N LYS A 37 -13.93 9.43 -29.60
CA LYS A 37 -15.05 10.24 -30.11
C LYS A 37 -16.30 9.41 -30.37
N LEU A 38 -16.18 8.18 -30.87
CA LEU A 38 -17.32 7.29 -31.04
C LEU A 38 -17.97 6.97 -29.67
N LEU A 39 -17.16 6.70 -28.65
CA LEU A 39 -17.64 6.44 -27.31
C LEU A 39 -18.34 7.69 -26.71
N GLU A 40 -17.73 8.86 -26.87
CA GLU A 40 -18.32 10.14 -26.43
C GLU A 40 -19.63 10.44 -27.14
N HIS A 41 -19.70 10.15 -28.44
CA HIS A 41 -20.95 10.29 -29.22
C HIS A 41 -22.03 9.32 -28.77
N GLU A 42 -21.68 8.06 -28.50
CA GLU A 42 -22.63 7.06 -27.98
C GLU A 42 -23.20 7.46 -26.62
N LEU A 43 -22.36 8.05 -25.75
CA LEU A 43 -22.76 8.51 -24.40
C LEU A 43 -23.37 9.92 -24.40
N GLY A 44 -23.28 10.65 -25.52
CA GLY A 44 -23.83 11.99 -25.65
C GLY A 44 -23.10 13.08 -24.87
N THR A 45 -21.90 12.79 -24.35
CA THR A 45 -21.11 13.72 -23.52
C THR A 45 -19.62 13.50 -23.69
N PRO A 46 -18.77 14.55 -23.64
CA PRO A 46 -17.33 14.39 -23.66
C PRO A 46 -16.82 13.75 -22.36
N LEU A 47 -15.90 12.79 -22.50
CA LEU A 47 -15.25 12.09 -21.41
C LEU A 47 -13.90 12.72 -21.05
N PHE A 48 -13.27 13.37 -22.01
CA PHE A 48 -12.00 14.07 -21.85
C PHE A 48 -12.12 15.54 -22.18
N GLN A 49 -11.36 16.35 -21.48
CA GLN A 49 -11.20 17.78 -21.76
C GLN A 49 -9.72 18.13 -21.88
N ARG A 50 -9.40 19.15 -22.69
CA ARG A 50 -8.05 19.66 -22.85
C ARG A 50 -7.92 21.02 -22.18
N SER A 51 -6.86 21.19 -21.40
CA SER A 51 -6.44 22.49 -20.90
C SER A 51 -4.99 22.73 -21.33
N GLY A 52 -4.82 23.59 -22.35
CA GLY A 52 -3.53 23.76 -23.02
C GLY A 52 -3.04 22.47 -23.68
N LYS A 53 -1.87 21.98 -23.25
CA LYS A 53 -1.26 20.73 -23.75
C LYS A 53 -1.63 19.48 -22.94
N LYS A 54 -2.39 19.63 -21.85
CA LYS A 54 -2.74 18.51 -20.96
C LYS A 54 -4.17 18.03 -21.19
N THR A 55 -4.36 16.73 -21.06
CA THR A 55 -5.67 16.04 -21.10
C THR A 55 -6.10 15.72 -19.69
N TYR A 56 -7.39 15.86 -19.40
CA TYR A 56 -8.02 15.57 -18.10
C TYR A 56 -9.33 14.83 -18.36
N LEU A 57 -9.77 14.01 -17.39
CA LEU A 57 -11.12 13.47 -17.38
C LEU A 57 -12.15 14.58 -17.08
N THR A 58 -13.32 14.51 -17.69
CA THR A 58 -14.50 15.24 -17.28
C THR A 58 -15.19 14.54 -16.10
N SER A 59 -16.22 15.16 -15.51
CA SER A 59 -17.06 14.48 -14.50
C SER A 59 -17.69 13.20 -15.07
N ALA A 60 -18.14 13.22 -16.35
CA ALA A 60 -18.65 12.03 -17.03
C ALA A 60 -17.54 10.97 -17.25
N GLY A 61 -16.31 11.42 -17.55
CA GLY A 61 -15.15 10.54 -17.67
C GLY A 61 -14.82 9.83 -16.36
N ASN A 62 -14.88 10.53 -15.23
CA ASN A 62 -14.66 9.93 -13.92
C ASN A 62 -15.73 8.86 -13.59
N ILE A 63 -17.00 9.16 -13.83
CA ILE A 63 -18.09 8.20 -13.66
C ILE A 63 -17.85 6.96 -14.52
N LEU A 64 -17.54 7.15 -15.81
CA LEU A 64 -17.30 6.01 -16.70
C LEU A 64 -16.06 5.20 -16.26
N MET A 65 -15.01 5.86 -15.75
CA MET A 65 -13.80 5.18 -15.28
C MET A 65 -14.12 4.19 -14.15
N GLU A 66 -14.91 4.61 -13.16
CA GLU A 66 -15.34 3.75 -12.06
C GLU A 66 -16.11 2.52 -12.57
N HIS A 67 -17.11 2.73 -13.40
CA HIS A 67 -17.92 1.63 -13.94
C HIS A 67 -17.16 0.73 -14.92
N ALA A 68 -16.30 1.29 -15.76
CA ALA A 68 -15.48 0.51 -16.69
C ALA A 68 -14.49 -0.40 -15.94
N GLN A 69 -13.88 0.08 -14.86
CA GLN A 69 -13.03 -0.73 -13.99
C GLN A 69 -13.81 -1.89 -13.36
N GLN A 70 -15.05 -1.67 -12.92
CA GLN A 70 -15.90 -2.72 -12.39
C GLN A 70 -16.23 -3.79 -13.44
N VAL A 71 -16.60 -3.39 -14.65
CA VAL A 71 -16.89 -4.32 -15.77
C VAL A 71 -15.64 -5.16 -16.08
N HIS A 72 -14.46 -4.54 -16.18
CA HIS A 72 -13.20 -5.25 -16.39
C HIS A 72 -12.91 -6.26 -15.30
N HIS A 73 -13.12 -5.88 -14.04
CA HIS A 73 -12.95 -6.77 -12.90
C HIS A 73 -13.89 -7.98 -13.00
N GLU A 74 -15.17 -7.77 -13.24
CA GLU A 74 -16.17 -8.86 -13.37
C GLU A 74 -15.82 -9.83 -14.52
N LEU A 75 -15.38 -9.32 -15.65
CA LEU A 75 -14.90 -10.16 -16.76
C LEU A 75 -13.64 -10.93 -16.43
N ALA A 76 -12.70 -10.32 -15.70
CA ALA A 76 -11.51 -11.01 -15.20
C ALA A 76 -11.89 -12.12 -14.21
N GLN A 77 -12.80 -11.86 -13.28
CA GLN A 77 -13.35 -12.84 -12.34
C GLN A 77 -14.03 -14.01 -13.07
N ALA A 78 -14.83 -13.72 -14.10
CA ALA A 78 -15.46 -14.77 -14.91
C ALA A 78 -14.42 -15.66 -15.59
N ARG A 79 -13.36 -15.06 -16.16
CA ARG A 79 -12.25 -15.82 -16.79
C ARG A 79 -11.51 -16.69 -15.78
N LEU A 80 -11.27 -16.19 -14.56
CA LEU A 80 -10.64 -16.96 -13.48
C LEU A 80 -11.51 -18.17 -13.12
N LYS A 81 -12.81 -17.96 -12.85
CA LYS A 81 -13.75 -19.04 -12.52
C LYS A 81 -13.83 -20.11 -13.62
N ILE A 82 -13.82 -19.72 -14.89
CA ILE A 82 -13.78 -20.63 -16.02
C ILE A 82 -12.44 -21.37 -16.09
N GLY A 83 -11.32 -20.66 -15.83
CA GLY A 83 -9.98 -21.23 -15.80
C GLY A 83 -9.81 -22.30 -14.69
N GLU A 84 -10.43 -22.10 -13.54
CA GLU A 84 -10.47 -23.08 -12.46
C GLU A 84 -11.12 -24.42 -12.87
N LEU A 85 -12.21 -24.35 -13.63
CA LEU A 85 -12.85 -25.53 -14.20
C LEU A 85 -11.93 -26.31 -15.15
N SER A 86 -10.92 -25.60 -15.71
CA SER A 86 -9.94 -26.16 -16.64
C SER A 86 -8.62 -26.57 -15.98
N GLY A 87 -8.49 -26.46 -14.64
CA GLY A 87 -7.29 -26.81 -13.88
C GLY A 87 -6.11 -25.85 -14.03
N LEU A 88 -6.32 -24.67 -14.62
CA LEU A 88 -5.31 -23.63 -14.77
C LEU A 88 -5.10 -22.88 -13.45
N LYS A 89 -4.01 -23.18 -12.74
CA LYS A 89 -3.62 -22.57 -11.45
C LYS A 89 -2.89 -21.22 -11.63
N ARG A 90 -3.20 -20.42 -12.61
CA ARG A 90 -2.59 -19.10 -12.80
C ARG A 90 -3.49 -18.03 -12.20
N GLY A 91 -3.01 -17.34 -11.17
CA GLY A 91 -3.69 -16.21 -10.55
C GLY A 91 -2.83 -14.95 -10.61
N ARG A 92 -3.47 -13.79 -10.48
CA ARG A 92 -2.82 -12.49 -10.29
C ARG A 92 -3.48 -11.82 -9.11
N LEU A 93 -2.66 -11.32 -8.17
CA LEU A 93 -3.12 -10.56 -7.00
C LEU A 93 -2.55 -9.14 -7.03
N ARG A 94 -3.42 -8.16 -6.89
CA ARG A 94 -3.09 -6.74 -6.75
C ARG A 94 -3.32 -6.33 -5.31
N ILE A 95 -2.24 -5.99 -4.61
CA ILE A 95 -2.24 -5.76 -3.18
C ILE A 95 -1.82 -4.32 -2.91
N GLY A 96 -2.65 -3.57 -2.17
CA GLY A 96 -2.25 -2.29 -1.58
C GLY A 96 -1.72 -2.51 -0.17
N CYS A 97 -0.65 -1.82 0.22
CA CYS A 97 -0.16 -1.90 1.60
C CYS A 97 0.34 -0.55 2.11
N SER A 98 0.12 -0.30 3.40
CA SER A 98 0.56 0.94 4.07
C SER A 98 2.05 0.97 4.37
N GLY A 99 2.80 -0.02 3.93
CA GLY A 99 4.25 -0.13 4.02
C GLY A 99 4.72 -1.50 3.56
N ASN A 100 5.65 -1.56 2.60
CA ASN A 100 6.13 -2.81 2.02
C ASN A 100 6.75 -3.75 3.07
N HIS A 101 7.37 -3.19 4.13
CA HIS A 101 7.94 -3.97 5.24
C HIS A 101 6.92 -4.86 5.95
N LEU A 102 5.63 -4.48 5.96
CA LEU A 102 4.55 -5.27 6.55
C LEU A 102 4.31 -6.59 5.82
N LEU A 103 4.68 -6.68 4.55
CA LEU A 103 4.39 -7.83 3.68
C LEU A 103 5.62 -8.56 3.17
N THR A 104 6.81 -7.97 3.19
CA THR A 104 8.01 -8.50 2.52
C THR A 104 8.25 -9.98 2.83
N GLU A 105 8.25 -10.36 4.09
CA GLU A 105 8.50 -11.74 4.50
C GLU A 105 7.36 -12.70 4.09
N ALA A 106 6.12 -12.22 4.14
CA ALA A 106 4.96 -13.00 3.70
C ALA A 106 4.97 -13.20 2.17
N LEU A 107 5.35 -12.18 1.41
CA LEU A 107 5.48 -12.27 -0.04
C LEU A 107 6.57 -13.26 -0.46
N ILE A 108 7.72 -13.24 0.21
CA ILE A 108 8.83 -14.18 -0.04
C ILE A 108 8.35 -15.62 0.16
N SER A 109 7.78 -15.92 1.33
CA SER A 109 7.34 -17.28 1.67
C SER A 109 6.14 -17.72 0.81
N PHE A 110 5.21 -16.83 0.49
CA PHE A 110 4.10 -17.16 -0.38
C PHE A 110 4.54 -17.47 -1.81
N HIS A 111 5.42 -16.64 -2.38
CA HIS A 111 5.94 -16.87 -3.74
C HIS A 111 6.73 -18.18 -3.86
N GLN A 112 7.47 -18.57 -2.80
CA GLN A 112 8.15 -19.88 -2.76
C GLN A 112 7.18 -21.06 -2.83
N LEU A 113 5.98 -20.92 -2.23
CA LEU A 113 4.94 -21.96 -2.23
C LEU A 113 4.07 -21.93 -3.50
N HIS A 114 3.91 -20.74 -4.11
CA HIS A 114 3.01 -20.49 -5.22
C HIS A 114 3.70 -19.66 -6.31
N PRO A 115 4.75 -20.18 -6.98
CA PRO A 115 5.55 -19.42 -7.94
C PRO A 115 4.79 -19.00 -9.21
N ASP A 116 3.67 -19.66 -9.53
CA ASP A 116 2.83 -19.39 -10.70
C ASP A 116 1.82 -18.24 -10.47
N ILE A 117 1.73 -17.71 -9.23
CA ILE A 117 0.85 -16.58 -8.92
C ILE A 117 1.61 -15.28 -9.11
N GLU A 118 1.13 -14.43 -10.01
CA GLU A 118 1.66 -13.08 -10.22
C GLU A 118 1.22 -12.14 -9.08
N LEU A 119 2.18 -11.50 -8.42
CA LEU A 119 1.93 -10.56 -7.34
C LEU A 119 2.29 -9.14 -7.78
N THR A 120 1.34 -8.22 -7.69
CA THR A 120 1.58 -6.78 -7.84
C THR A 120 1.30 -6.12 -6.51
N VAL A 121 2.33 -5.54 -5.89
CA VAL A 121 2.22 -4.88 -4.58
C VAL A 121 2.51 -3.40 -4.74
N MET A 122 1.62 -2.58 -4.23
CA MET A 122 1.73 -1.12 -4.27
C MET A 122 1.74 -0.57 -2.84
N GLU A 123 2.74 0.24 -2.54
CA GLU A 123 2.76 1.00 -1.29
C GLU A 123 1.87 2.23 -1.44
N LEU A 124 0.78 2.26 -0.69
CA LEU A 124 -0.29 3.24 -0.80
C LEU A 124 -0.73 3.69 0.60
N ALA A 125 -1.22 4.91 0.70
CA ALA A 125 -1.91 5.34 1.91
C ALA A 125 -3.19 4.51 2.15
N THR A 126 -3.67 4.46 3.39
CA THR A 126 -4.89 3.72 3.74
C THR A 126 -6.09 4.14 2.89
N ASP A 127 -6.27 5.45 2.67
CA ASP A 127 -7.37 5.99 1.87
C ASP A 127 -7.25 5.62 0.38
N GLU A 128 -6.04 5.61 -0.18
CA GLU A 128 -5.79 5.19 -1.56
C GLU A 128 -6.04 3.69 -1.75
N THR A 129 -5.68 2.89 -0.73
CA THR A 129 -5.97 1.45 -0.71
C THR A 129 -7.47 1.20 -0.61
N HIS A 130 -8.18 1.95 0.24
CA HIS A 130 -9.63 1.93 0.36
C HIS A 130 -10.31 2.18 -0.99
N GLU A 131 -9.99 3.30 -1.65
CA GLU A 131 -10.51 3.63 -2.98
C GLU A 131 -10.16 2.54 -4.01
N GLY A 132 -8.93 2.03 -3.99
CA GLY A 132 -8.47 0.97 -4.88
C GLY A 132 -9.28 -0.33 -4.73
N LEU A 133 -9.69 -0.68 -3.51
CA LEU A 133 -10.57 -1.84 -3.24
C LEU A 133 -11.99 -1.60 -3.75
N LEU A 134 -12.58 -0.44 -3.48
CA LEU A 134 -13.94 -0.11 -3.91
C LEU A 134 -14.06 -0.09 -5.45
N THR A 135 -13.04 0.42 -6.13
CA THR A 135 -13.00 0.50 -7.60
C THR A 135 -12.44 -0.77 -8.26
N ASN A 136 -12.16 -1.82 -7.51
CA ASN A 136 -11.57 -3.08 -7.98
C ASN A 136 -10.21 -2.92 -8.69
N ARG A 137 -9.48 -1.85 -8.40
CA ARG A 137 -8.06 -1.68 -8.79
C ARG A 137 -7.15 -2.58 -7.95
N LEU A 138 -7.58 -2.91 -6.72
CA LEU A 138 -6.92 -3.82 -5.80
C LEU A 138 -7.84 -4.99 -5.44
N ASP A 139 -7.23 -6.13 -5.14
CA ASP A 139 -7.93 -7.34 -4.71
C ASP A 139 -7.87 -7.48 -3.17
N LEU A 140 -6.79 -6.99 -2.56
CA LEU A 140 -6.53 -7.02 -1.12
C LEU A 140 -5.81 -5.74 -0.67
N GLY A 141 -6.10 -5.30 0.55
CA GLY A 141 -5.34 -4.28 1.28
C GLY A 141 -4.72 -4.84 2.55
N VAL A 142 -3.49 -4.43 2.89
CA VAL A 142 -2.90 -4.60 4.22
C VAL A 142 -2.59 -3.22 4.78
N VAL A 143 -3.45 -2.76 5.68
CA VAL A 143 -3.51 -1.36 6.09
C VAL A 143 -3.63 -1.22 7.60
N PHE A 144 -3.39 0.00 8.07
CA PHE A 144 -3.66 0.34 9.47
C PHE A 144 -5.17 0.50 9.72
N LEU A 145 -5.66 -0.18 10.75
CA LEU A 145 -7.05 -0.14 11.19
C LEU A 145 -7.28 1.01 12.23
N PRO A 146 -8.54 1.46 12.45
CA PRO A 146 -9.76 0.99 11.79
C PRO A 146 -9.88 1.52 10.36
N LEU A 147 -10.47 0.72 9.48
CA LEU A 147 -11.01 1.12 8.20
C LEU A 147 -12.47 0.67 8.16
N GLU A 148 -13.38 1.62 8.38
CA GLU A 148 -14.82 1.35 8.48
C GLU A 148 -15.49 1.66 7.15
N ASP A 149 -16.01 0.64 6.49
CA ASP A 149 -16.82 0.74 5.29
C ASP A 149 -17.74 -0.48 5.19
N GLU A 150 -19.02 -0.23 4.92
CA GLU A 150 -20.04 -1.31 4.84
C GLU A 150 -19.78 -2.29 3.69
N GLN A 151 -19.06 -1.90 2.66
CA GLN A 151 -18.70 -2.71 1.50
C GLN A 151 -17.45 -3.57 1.72
N LEU A 152 -16.68 -3.30 2.77
CA LEU A 152 -15.41 -3.97 3.04
C LEU A 152 -15.52 -4.97 4.20
N ILE A 153 -14.66 -5.97 4.17
CA ILE A 153 -14.34 -6.85 5.29
C ILE A 153 -12.96 -6.46 5.78
N SER A 154 -12.86 -6.12 7.07
CA SER A 154 -11.59 -5.87 7.75
C SER A 154 -11.32 -6.98 8.76
N ARG A 155 -10.12 -7.58 8.72
CA ARG A 155 -9.68 -8.61 9.67
C ARG A 155 -8.35 -8.18 10.28
N PRO A 156 -8.25 -8.03 11.61
CA PRO A 156 -7.00 -7.70 12.28
C PRO A 156 -5.97 -8.83 12.11
N LEU A 157 -4.71 -8.45 11.89
CA LEU A 157 -3.58 -9.37 11.79
C LEU A 157 -2.65 -9.26 13.00
N PHE A 158 -2.10 -8.07 13.24
CA PHE A 158 -1.17 -7.82 14.34
C PHE A 158 -1.16 -6.34 14.75
N ASN A 159 -0.52 -6.06 15.89
CA ASN A 159 -0.25 -4.68 16.30
C ASN A 159 1.16 -4.29 15.89
N GLU A 160 1.27 -3.23 15.09
CA GLU A 160 2.56 -2.59 14.79
C GLU A 160 2.91 -1.62 15.90
N GLU A 161 4.09 -1.78 16.48
CA GLU A 161 4.62 -0.92 17.53
C GLU A 161 5.82 -0.13 17.02
N LEU A 162 6.08 1.02 17.61
CA LEU A 162 7.30 1.78 17.35
C LEU A 162 8.38 1.40 18.36
N VAL A 163 9.62 1.30 17.86
CA VAL A 163 10.82 1.01 18.64
C VAL A 163 11.88 2.07 18.40
N CYS A 164 12.73 2.29 19.37
CA CYS A 164 13.92 3.13 19.23
C CYS A 164 15.06 2.29 18.65
N ILE A 165 15.71 2.80 17.62
CA ILE A 165 16.87 2.17 16.99
C ILE A 165 18.06 3.14 17.09
N ILE A 166 19.17 2.66 17.59
CA ILE A 166 20.34 3.46 17.87
C ILE A 166 21.63 2.65 17.60
N SER A 167 22.76 3.33 17.36
CA SER A 167 24.03 2.63 17.26
C SER A 167 24.34 1.80 18.52
N LYS A 168 24.82 0.56 18.33
CA LYS A 168 25.26 -0.29 19.47
C LYS A 168 26.39 0.33 20.29
N HIS A 169 27.11 1.30 19.75
CA HIS A 169 28.17 2.03 20.46
C HIS A 169 27.65 3.20 21.28
N HIS A 170 26.37 3.52 21.20
CA HIS A 170 25.78 4.58 22.00
C HIS A 170 25.59 4.13 23.46
N LYS A 171 25.76 5.05 24.42
CA LYS A 171 25.64 4.77 25.85
C LYS A 171 24.31 4.13 26.28
N LEU A 172 23.24 4.35 25.51
CA LEU A 172 21.91 3.79 25.79
C LEU A 172 21.67 2.43 25.09
N ALA A 173 22.58 1.90 24.29
CA ALA A 173 22.36 0.66 23.53
C ALA A 173 22.11 -0.58 24.39
N GLY A 174 22.53 -0.57 25.65
CA GLY A 174 22.38 -1.72 26.58
C GLY A 174 21.18 -1.65 27.51
N ILE A 175 20.34 -0.61 27.44
CA ILE A 175 19.18 -0.51 28.32
C ILE A 175 18.02 -1.39 27.81
N PRO A 176 17.22 -2.01 28.70
CA PRO A 176 16.16 -2.93 28.32
C PRO A 176 14.97 -2.22 27.66
N GLN A 177 14.76 -0.94 27.95
CA GLN A 177 13.69 -0.11 27.42
C GLN A 177 14.05 1.38 27.57
N ILE A 178 13.42 2.24 26.77
CA ILE A 178 13.61 3.69 26.83
C ILE A 178 12.26 4.40 26.86
N THR A 179 12.18 5.47 27.64
CA THR A 179 10.97 6.31 27.75
C THR A 179 11.02 7.51 26.80
N LEU A 180 9.87 8.08 26.45
CA LEU A 180 9.81 9.29 25.61
C LEU A 180 10.56 10.50 26.25
N PRO A 181 10.50 10.75 27.56
CA PRO A 181 11.33 11.79 28.19
C PRO A 181 12.82 11.59 28.00
N GLU A 182 13.34 10.37 28.09
CA GLU A 182 14.77 10.08 27.94
C GLU A 182 15.27 10.32 26.50
N LEU A 183 14.38 10.32 25.52
CA LEU A 183 14.69 10.64 24.12
C LEU A 183 14.93 12.13 23.89
N THR A 184 14.55 13.03 24.81
CA THR A 184 14.75 14.48 24.66
C THR A 184 16.23 14.88 24.61
N ASP A 185 17.08 14.10 25.25
CA ASP A 185 18.54 14.34 25.34
C ASP A 185 19.35 13.60 24.27
N VAL A 186 18.65 12.93 23.33
CA VAL A 186 19.26 12.17 22.24
C VAL A 186 19.02 12.89 20.91
N PRO A 187 20.04 13.07 20.06
CA PRO A 187 19.82 13.53 18.69
C PRO A 187 18.87 12.56 17.96
N LEU A 188 17.77 13.07 17.42
CA LEU A 188 16.74 12.25 16.79
C LEU A 188 16.70 12.45 15.28
N ILE A 189 16.60 11.35 14.56
CA ILE A 189 16.36 11.29 13.12
C ILE A 189 14.94 10.72 12.96
N LEU A 190 13.99 11.52 12.52
CA LEU A 190 12.59 11.12 12.49
C LEU A 190 12.00 11.24 11.08
N PHE A 191 10.87 10.62 10.88
CA PHE A 191 10.04 10.90 9.69
C PHE A 191 9.51 12.33 9.69
N GLN A 192 9.23 12.85 8.49
CA GLN A 192 8.44 14.06 8.30
C GLN A 192 7.01 13.86 8.87
N GLN A 193 6.35 14.95 9.29
CA GLN A 193 5.05 14.91 9.98
C GLN A 193 3.90 14.23 9.21
N LYS A 194 3.99 14.17 7.88
CA LYS A 194 2.97 13.52 7.03
C LYS A 194 2.93 11.98 7.19
N PHE A 195 4.01 11.36 7.70
CA PHE A 195 4.09 9.91 7.84
C PHE A 195 3.37 9.42 9.10
N LEU A 196 2.64 8.32 8.98
CA LEU A 196 1.85 7.74 10.07
C LEU A 196 2.71 7.42 11.31
N ALA A 197 3.88 6.80 11.12
CA ALA A 197 4.78 6.50 12.24
C ALA A 197 5.17 7.77 13.03
N ARG A 198 5.40 8.91 12.34
CA ARG A 198 5.65 10.19 13.00
C ARG A 198 4.40 10.70 13.73
N GLN A 199 3.23 10.60 13.13
CA GLN A 199 1.98 11.02 13.78
C GLN A 199 1.68 10.20 15.03
N MET A 200 1.94 8.89 15.01
CA MET A 200 1.82 8.00 16.17
C MET A 200 2.77 8.44 17.29
N LEU A 201 4.03 8.71 16.97
CA LEU A 201 5.03 9.20 17.92
C LEU A 201 4.61 10.55 18.51
N ASP A 202 4.24 11.52 17.68
CA ASP A 202 3.84 12.86 18.11
C ASP A 202 2.58 12.81 18.99
N GLN A 203 1.65 11.89 18.73
CA GLN A 203 0.47 11.68 19.56
C GLN A 203 0.87 11.14 20.95
N ALA A 204 1.74 10.13 21.00
CA ALA A 204 2.24 9.60 22.27
C ALA A 204 3.02 10.66 23.06
N CYS A 205 3.83 11.47 22.38
CA CYS A 205 4.55 12.58 23.02
C CYS A 205 3.58 13.62 23.62
N ARG A 206 2.51 13.99 22.91
CA ARG A 206 1.47 14.89 23.45
C ARG A 206 0.82 14.32 24.71
N GLN A 207 0.51 13.01 24.70
CA GLN A 207 -0.10 12.34 25.87
C GLN A 207 0.85 12.28 27.06
N ALA A 208 2.16 12.13 26.81
CA ALA A 208 3.19 12.11 27.83
C ALA A 208 3.67 13.51 28.29
N GLY A 209 3.19 14.59 27.66
CA GLY A 209 3.65 15.95 27.93
C GLY A 209 5.10 16.21 27.49
N VAL A 210 5.58 15.47 26.49
CA VAL A 210 6.97 15.53 25.98
C VAL A 210 6.98 16.16 24.59
N ALA A 211 8.02 16.93 24.29
CA ALA A 211 8.27 17.48 22.96
C ALA A 211 9.60 16.99 22.42
N LEU A 212 9.56 16.08 21.46
CA LEU A 212 10.75 15.61 20.74
C LEU A 212 11.06 16.54 19.58
N ARG A 213 12.34 16.95 19.45
CA ARG A 213 12.82 17.80 18.36
C ARG A 213 13.83 17.01 17.53
N PRO A 214 13.48 16.61 16.28
CA PRO A 214 14.44 15.96 15.42
C PRO A 214 15.55 16.93 15.00
N VAL A 215 16.77 16.42 14.92
CA VAL A 215 17.90 17.13 14.28
C VAL A 215 17.89 16.93 12.76
N ILE A 216 17.28 15.83 12.29
CA ILE A 216 17.12 15.50 10.88
C ILE A 216 15.74 14.90 10.65
N GLU A 217 15.06 15.33 9.57
CA GLU A 217 13.80 14.72 9.11
C GLU A 217 14.01 14.07 7.73
N LEU A 218 13.60 12.80 7.59
CA LEU A 218 13.74 12.00 6.39
C LEU A 218 12.42 11.32 5.99
N SER A 219 12.35 10.85 4.76
CA SER A 219 11.17 10.16 4.21
C SER A 219 11.32 8.64 4.10
N THR A 220 12.53 8.10 4.29
CA THR A 220 12.81 6.67 4.10
C THR A 220 13.43 6.04 5.34
N MET A 221 13.01 4.81 5.65
CA MET A 221 13.53 4.04 6.80
C MET A 221 14.99 3.67 6.61
N ASP A 222 15.39 3.27 5.39
CA ASP A 222 16.78 2.90 5.09
C ASP A 222 17.78 4.03 5.40
N SER A 223 17.44 5.27 5.04
CA SER A 223 18.31 6.42 5.31
C SER A 223 18.40 6.71 6.80
N GLN A 224 17.29 6.56 7.55
CA GLN A 224 17.28 6.72 9.00
C GLN A 224 18.14 5.65 9.69
N ILE A 225 18.04 4.38 9.27
CA ILE A 225 18.87 3.27 9.75
C ILE A 225 20.35 3.56 9.52
N ARG A 226 20.72 3.93 8.30
CA ARG A 226 22.14 4.23 7.98
C ARG A 226 22.73 5.36 8.84
N MET A 227 21.94 6.39 9.13
CA MET A 227 22.39 7.47 10.01
C MET A 227 22.51 7.01 11.46
N ALA A 228 21.59 6.16 11.95
CA ALA A 228 21.69 5.58 13.28
C ALA A 228 22.93 4.67 13.41
N GLU A 229 23.23 3.85 12.40
CA GLU A 229 24.47 3.04 12.34
C GLU A 229 25.73 3.87 12.47
N GLN A 230 25.76 5.02 11.82
CA GLN A 230 26.91 5.95 11.86
C GLN A 230 26.96 6.80 13.14
N GLY A 231 26.05 6.58 14.09
CA GLY A 231 26.01 7.28 15.36
C GLY A 231 25.57 8.74 15.28
N VAL A 232 24.91 9.15 14.18
CA VAL A 232 24.38 10.53 14.02
C VAL A 232 23.28 10.81 15.04
N GLY A 233 22.48 9.80 15.40
CA GLY A 233 21.38 9.91 16.36
C GLY A 233 20.59 8.62 16.45
N ALA A 234 19.50 8.65 17.23
CA ALA A 234 18.53 7.57 17.31
C ALA A 234 17.38 7.82 16.33
N THR A 235 16.74 6.74 15.88
CA THR A 235 15.50 6.82 15.08
C THR A 235 14.39 6.00 15.72
N ILE A 236 13.14 6.38 15.43
CA ILE A 236 11.94 5.70 15.91
C ILE A 236 11.21 5.13 14.70
N LEU A 237 11.21 3.80 14.58
CA LEU A 237 10.69 3.08 13.42
C LEU A 237 9.75 1.94 13.84
N PRO A 238 8.93 1.40 12.90
CA PRO A 238 8.12 0.21 13.11
C PRO A 238 8.95 -1.00 13.53
N ALA A 239 8.47 -1.76 14.51
CA ALA A 239 9.14 -2.96 15.01
C ALA A 239 9.28 -4.03 13.93
N SER A 240 8.28 -4.18 13.04
CA SER A 240 8.34 -5.08 11.91
C SER A 240 9.48 -4.75 10.94
N TYR A 241 9.76 -3.46 10.72
CA TYR A 241 10.90 -3.03 9.92
C TYR A 241 12.24 -3.29 10.64
N ALA A 242 12.30 -3.00 11.94
CA ALA A 242 13.48 -3.29 12.75
C ALA A 242 13.83 -4.78 12.72
N ALA A 243 12.83 -5.67 12.75
CA ALA A 243 13.02 -7.12 12.73
C ALA A 243 13.65 -7.65 11.44
N ILE A 244 13.42 -7.00 10.30
CA ILE A 244 14.04 -7.39 9.01
C ILE A 244 15.37 -6.71 8.75
N THR A 245 15.73 -5.70 9.56
CA THR A 245 17.01 -5.02 9.47
C THR A 245 18.13 -5.92 10.00
N ARG A 246 19.05 -6.33 9.12
CA ARG A 246 20.14 -7.29 9.44
C ARG A 246 21.42 -6.63 9.93
N SER A 247 21.33 -5.43 10.49
CA SER A 247 22.52 -4.73 10.98
C SER A 247 22.96 -5.27 12.33
N THR A 248 24.24 -5.59 12.44
CA THR A 248 24.89 -5.98 13.71
C THR A 248 25.37 -4.77 14.52
N ASP A 249 25.26 -3.58 13.95
CA ASP A 249 25.79 -2.32 14.52
C ASP A 249 24.71 -1.45 15.16
N LEU A 250 23.49 -2.00 15.25
CA LEU A 250 22.34 -1.35 15.85
C LEU A 250 21.87 -2.07 17.13
N ALA A 251 21.31 -1.30 18.05
CA ALA A 251 20.52 -1.74 19.16
C ALA A 251 19.06 -1.32 18.94
N ILE A 252 18.14 -2.26 19.13
CA ILE A 252 16.69 -2.05 19.06
C ILE A 252 16.19 -2.01 20.49
N ILE A 253 15.61 -0.90 20.92
CA ILE A 253 15.20 -0.66 22.29
C ILE A 253 13.69 -0.40 22.32
N PRO A 254 12.90 -1.21 23.03
CA PRO A 254 11.47 -1.00 23.20
C PRO A 254 11.18 0.37 23.84
N LEU A 255 10.10 1.01 23.40
CA LEU A 255 9.58 2.22 24.04
C LEU A 255 8.69 1.84 25.24
N ALA A 256 8.85 2.54 26.37
CA ALA A 256 8.10 2.28 27.60
C ALA A 256 7.53 3.59 28.19
N PRO A 257 6.50 3.53 29.04
CA PRO A 257 5.79 2.35 29.55
C PRO A 257 4.82 1.73 28.52
N ALA A 258 4.48 2.47 27.45
CA ALA A 258 3.60 2.00 26.39
C ALA A 258 4.15 2.49 25.03
N ALA A 259 4.59 1.58 24.19
CA ALA A 259 5.00 1.90 22.84
C ALA A 259 3.79 2.43 22.04
N PRO A 260 3.97 3.48 21.21
CA PRO A 260 2.95 3.86 20.24
C PRO A 260 2.69 2.66 19.33
N ARG A 261 1.41 2.24 19.25
CA ARG A 261 1.02 1.06 18.47
C ARG A 261 -0.25 1.32 17.67
N LYS A 262 -0.38 0.62 16.58
CA LYS A 262 -1.58 0.65 15.74
C LYS A 262 -1.83 -0.73 15.15
N GLU A 263 -3.10 -1.13 15.11
CA GLU A 263 -3.48 -2.42 14.54
C GLU A 263 -3.32 -2.40 13.03
N VAL A 264 -2.72 -3.46 12.48
CA VAL A 264 -2.63 -3.73 11.04
C VAL A 264 -3.59 -4.87 10.73
N GLY A 265 -4.36 -4.71 9.67
CA GLY A 265 -5.29 -5.73 9.22
C GLY A 265 -5.31 -5.89 7.72
N LEU A 266 -5.84 -7.03 7.28
CA LEU A 266 -6.19 -7.25 5.90
C LEU A 266 -7.62 -6.74 5.64
N VAL A 267 -7.80 -6.16 4.44
CA VAL A 267 -9.08 -5.58 4.01
C VAL A 267 -9.36 -6.00 2.58
N TYR A 268 -10.59 -6.42 2.30
CA TYR A 268 -11.04 -6.76 0.95
C TYR A 268 -12.54 -6.51 0.80
N LYS A 269 -13.01 -6.38 -0.43
CA LYS A 269 -14.41 -6.07 -0.72
C LYS A 269 -15.31 -7.27 -0.43
N LYS A 270 -16.44 -7.09 0.25
CA LYS A 270 -17.41 -8.16 0.59
C LYS A 270 -17.91 -8.93 -0.63
N SER A 271 -18.10 -8.22 -1.75
CA SER A 271 -18.57 -8.80 -3.01
C SER A 271 -17.44 -9.48 -3.80
N THR A 272 -16.17 -9.38 -3.37
CA THR A 272 -15.06 -10.02 -4.07
C THR A 272 -15.20 -11.54 -3.98
N PHE A 273 -15.18 -12.19 -5.13
CA PHE A 273 -15.01 -13.63 -5.18
C PHE A 273 -13.61 -13.97 -4.66
N LEU A 274 -13.56 -14.74 -3.59
CA LEU A 274 -12.30 -15.26 -3.07
C LEU A 274 -11.81 -16.38 -3.99
N ASP A 275 -11.14 -15.98 -5.08
CA ASP A 275 -10.49 -16.97 -5.94
C ASP A 275 -9.41 -17.74 -5.15
N PRO A 276 -8.95 -18.90 -5.61
CA PRO A 276 -7.95 -19.70 -4.90
C PRO A 276 -6.68 -18.94 -4.56
N ALA A 277 -6.20 -18.05 -5.43
CA ALA A 277 -4.98 -17.28 -5.19
C ALA A 277 -5.18 -16.29 -4.03
N LEU A 278 -6.28 -15.52 -4.05
CA LEU A 278 -6.62 -14.59 -2.99
C LEU A 278 -6.87 -15.31 -1.67
N ASN A 279 -7.66 -16.39 -1.70
CA ASN A 279 -7.95 -17.17 -0.50
C ASN A 279 -6.68 -17.79 0.11
N GLN A 280 -5.79 -18.36 -0.72
CA GLN A 280 -4.51 -18.91 -0.27
C GLN A 280 -3.62 -17.81 0.33
N PHE A 281 -3.58 -16.62 -0.27
CA PHE A 281 -2.79 -15.52 0.27
C PHE A 281 -3.34 -14.99 1.60
N ILE A 282 -4.67 -14.88 1.74
CA ILE A 282 -5.32 -14.52 3.02
C ILE A 282 -4.95 -15.53 4.11
N LEU A 283 -5.13 -16.84 3.83
CA LEU A 283 -4.78 -17.91 4.79
C LEU A 283 -3.29 -17.88 5.14
N HIS A 284 -2.43 -17.59 4.19
CA HIS A 284 -0.98 -17.48 4.42
C HIS A 284 -0.65 -16.31 5.36
N LEU A 285 -1.28 -15.15 5.17
CA LEU A 285 -1.12 -14.00 6.07
C LEU A 285 -1.65 -14.31 7.47
N GLU A 286 -2.83 -14.89 7.58
CA GLU A 286 -3.43 -15.27 8.86
C GLU A 286 -2.55 -16.30 9.59
N ALA A 287 -2.08 -17.34 8.91
CA ALA A 287 -1.19 -18.34 9.49
C ALA A 287 0.11 -17.71 10.02
N ARG A 288 0.68 -16.76 9.28
CA ARG A 288 1.94 -16.12 9.68
C ARG A 288 1.79 -15.19 10.88
N TYR A 289 0.73 -14.41 10.93
CA TYR A 289 0.59 -13.34 11.92
C TYR A 289 -0.33 -13.70 13.11
N LEU A 290 -1.25 -14.65 12.97
CA LEU A 290 -2.16 -15.06 14.05
C LEU A 290 -1.67 -16.28 14.85
N GLN A 291 -0.77 -17.12 14.31
CA GLN A 291 -0.21 -18.28 15.04
C GLN A 291 0.89 -17.93 16.04
N GLY A 292 1.26 -16.66 16.16
CA GLY A 292 2.26 -16.14 17.12
C GLY A 292 1.67 -15.57 18.40
N LYS A 293 0.38 -15.82 18.67
CA LYS A 293 -0.28 -15.42 19.94
C LYS A 293 -0.40 -16.56 20.91
#